data_37616c4be7c73ef1210a98f9dc0af93f
#
_entry.id   37616c4be7c73ef1210a98f9dc0af93f
#
_cell.length_a   1.000
_cell.length_b   1.000
_cell.length_c   1.000
_cell.angle_alpha   90.00
_cell.angle_beta   90.00
_cell.angle_gamma   90.00
#
_symmetry.space_group_name_H-M   'P 1'
#
loop_
_entity.id
_entity.type
_entity.pdbx_description
1 polymer ?
#
loop_
_entity_poly.entity_id
_entity_poly.type
_entity_poly.pdbx_seq_one_letter_code
_entity_poly.pdbx_strand_id
1 'polypeptide(L)'
;MTEQHQPNLELDFAAHTNDWGEEPNLVAEPALDQAVEVQTQPVAERQRQITAKIQILQPVEQVWQVLTDYEALASFIPNLAKSRRLEHPTGGIRLEQVGTQRLLRFNFSARVVLDLEEKFPHEINFNMVEGDFKAFSGSWLLKPSLAEQAGTHLCYSVRVWPKLTMPVAIIERRLSSDMRLNLLAIRQRVEQLFATAS
;
A
#
# COMPACT_ATOMS: atom_id res chain seq x y z
N MET A 1 -69.35 -12.95 32.64
CA MET A 1 -68.11 -13.73 32.73
C MET A 1 -67.57 -13.84 31.32
N THR A 2 -66.70 -12.96 30.96
CA THR A 2 -66.21 -12.86 29.59
C THR A 2 -64.70 -13.22 29.62
N GLU A 3 -64.42 -14.37 29.09
CA GLU A 3 -63.06 -14.86 28.93
C GLU A 3 -62.42 -14.15 27.74
N GLN A 4 -61.36 -13.39 28.00
CA GLN A 4 -60.56 -12.73 26.96
C GLN A 4 -59.48 -13.70 26.49
N HIS A 5 -59.60 -14.04 25.23
CA HIS A 5 -58.62 -14.84 24.49
C HIS A 5 -57.45 -13.94 24.05
N GLN A 6 -56.24 -14.16 24.55
CA GLN A 6 -55.02 -13.52 24.04
C GLN A 6 -54.50 -14.34 22.82
N PRO A 7 -54.17 -13.67 21.71
CA PRO A 7 -53.50 -14.37 20.63
C PRO A 7 -51.97 -14.44 20.92
N ASN A 8 -51.52 -15.65 20.82
CA ASN A 8 -50.11 -16.05 20.87
C ASN A 8 -49.38 -15.48 19.63
N LEU A 9 -48.45 -14.55 19.83
CA LEU A 9 -47.57 -14.07 18.79
C LEU A 9 -46.36 -15.02 18.69
N GLU A 10 -46.49 -16.06 17.86
CA GLU A 10 -45.36 -16.78 17.33
C GLU A 10 -44.57 -15.83 16.41
N LEU A 11 -43.38 -15.49 16.86
CA LEU A 11 -42.39 -14.80 16.04
C LEU A 11 -41.80 -15.80 15.05
N ASP A 12 -42.33 -15.73 13.84
CA ASP A 12 -41.82 -16.45 12.67
C ASP A 12 -40.43 -15.90 12.31
N PHE A 13 -39.38 -16.62 12.74
CA PHE A 13 -38.00 -16.32 12.40
C PHE A 13 -37.66 -16.98 11.06
N ALA A 14 -38.37 -16.57 10.01
CA ALA A 14 -38.10 -17.04 8.66
C ALA A 14 -37.04 -16.17 8.02
N ALA A 15 -35.85 -16.76 7.89
CA ALA A 15 -34.91 -16.64 6.78
C ALA A 15 -34.88 -15.30 6.04
N HIS A 16 -34.06 -14.37 6.49
CA HIS A 16 -33.46 -13.39 5.59
C HIS A 16 -32.13 -13.96 5.12
N THR A 17 -32.20 -14.55 3.94
CA THR A 17 -31.08 -14.95 3.12
C THR A 17 -30.12 -13.80 2.92
N ASN A 18 -28.86 -14.10 3.12
CA ASN A 18 -27.65 -13.37 2.84
C ASN A 18 -27.71 -12.54 1.55
N ASP A 19 -28.03 -11.27 1.69
CA ASP A 19 -27.68 -10.24 0.71
C ASP A 19 -26.35 -9.60 1.17
N TRP A 20 -25.28 -10.32 1.01
CA TRP A 20 -23.94 -9.75 0.97
C TRP A 20 -23.81 -9.11 -0.41
N GLY A 21 -24.17 -7.81 -0.45
CA GLY A 21 -24.04 -7.00 -1.65
C GLY A 21 -22.73 -7.30 -2.36
N GLU A 22 -22.82 -7.66 -3.62
CA GLU A 22 -21.73 -7.87 -4.54
C GLU A 22 -20.78 -6.66 -4.44
N GLU A 23 -19.55 -6.91 -3.98
CA GLU A 23 -18.47 -5.95 -4.16
C GLU A 23 -18.42 -5.64 -5.68
N PRO A 24 -18.27 -4.37 -6.07
CA PRO A 24 -18.07 -4.07 -7.49
C PRO A 24 -16.86 -4.89 -7.94
N ASN A 25 -17.12 -5.84 -8.79
CA ASN A 25 -16.15 -6.69 -9.45
C ASN A 25 -15.25 -5.77 -10.30
N LEU A 26 -14.22 -5.21 -9.67
CA LEU A 26 -13.07 -4.70 -10.38
C LEU A 26 -12.47 -5.93 -11.04
N VAL A 27 -12.77 -6.10 -12.31
CA VAL A 27 -12.16 -7.09 -13.19
C VAL A 27 -10.67 -6.75 -13.24
N ALA A 28 -9.95 -7.17 -12.19
CA ALA A 28 -8.50 -7.20 -12.20
C ALA A 28 -8.12 -8.24 -13.25
N GLU A 29 -7.55 -7.79 -14.35
CA GLU A 29 -7.04 -8.70 -15.36
C GLU A 29 -6.09 -9.70 -14.69
N PRO A 30 -6.34 -11.01 -14.74
CA PRO A 30 -5.57 -12.02 -13.98
C PRO A 30 -4.07 -12.00 -14.29
N ALA A 31 -3.66 -11.45 -15.43
CA ALA A 31 -2.26 -11.29 -15.82
C ALA A 31 -1.51 -10.19 -15.04
N LEU A 32 -2.20 -9.15 -14.57
CA LEU A 32 -1.60 -8.06 -13.79
C LEU A 32 -1.35 -8.46 -12.34
N ASP A 33 -2.21 -9.31 -11.78
CA ASP A 33 -2.09 -9.77 -10.39
C ASP A 33 -0.87 -10.70 -10.18
N GLN A 34 -0.46 -11.44 -11.20
CA GLN A 34 0.74 -12.29 -11.18
C GLN A 34 2.05 -11.51 -11.35
N ALA A 35 2.02 -10.25 -11.76
CA ALA A 35 3.21 -9.46 -12.02
C ALA A 35 3.92 -8.98 -10.74
N VAL A 36 3.25 -8.99 -9.58
CA VAL A 36 3.80 -8.53 -8.29
C VAL A 36 3.84 -9.68 -7.30
N GLU A 37 5.03 -10.03 -6.87
CA GLU A 37 5.25 -10.96 -5.75
C GLU A 37 5.17 -10.21 -4.43
N VAL A 38 4.31 -10.65 -3.50
CA VAL A 38 4.22 -10.09 -2.15
C VAL A 38 4.44 -11.17 -1.11
N GLN A 39 5.35 -10.91 -0.16
CA GLN A 39 5.67 -11.80 0.95
C GLN A 39 5.51 -11.06 2.26
N THR A 40 4.94 -11.72 3.26
CA THR A 40 4.83 -11.19 4.62
C THR A 40 5.45 -12.15 5.61
N GLN A 41 6.22 -11.60 6.57
CA GLN A 41 6.89 -12.37 7.61
C GLN A 41 6.66 -11.73 8.97
N PRO A 42 6.28 -12.49 10.01
CA PRO A 42 6.32 -12.02 11.38
C PRO A 42 7.78 -11.84 11.82
N VAL A 43 8.13 -10.65 12.33
CA VAL A 43 9.48 -10.36 12.86
C VAL A 43 9.48 -10.43 14.39
N ALA A 44 8.38 -10.00 15.00
CA ALA A 44 8.09 -10.13 16.42
C ALA A 44 6.57 -10.19 16.60
N GLU A 45 6.10 -10.35 17.87
CA GLU A 45 4.69 -10.53 18.18
C GLU A 45 3.75 -9.57 17.41
N ARG A 46 4.09 -8.28 17.38
CA ARG A 46 3.30 -7.24 16.70
C ARG A 46 4.02 -6.57 15.53
N GLN A 47 5.18 -7.07 15.11
CA GLN A 47 5.93 -6.51 13.99
C GLN A 47 5.81 -7.40 12.75
N ARG A 48 5.68 -6.75 11.61
CA ARG A 48 5.63 -7.42 10.29
C ARG A 48 6.68 -6.82 9.37
N GLN A 49 7.31 -7.70 8.62
CA GLN A 49 8.09 -7.36 7.44
C GLN A 49 7.28 -7.74 6.22
N ILE A 50 6.99 -6.78 5.34
CA ILE A 50 6.28 -7.00 4.09
C ILE A 50 7.23 -6.61 2.97
N THR A 51 7.35 -7.46 1.97
CA THR A 51 8.21 -7.23 0.80
C THR A 51 7.40 -7.47 -0.46
N ALA A 52 7.41 -6.51 -1.37
CA ALA A 52 6.79 -6.60 -2.67
C ALA A 52 7.84 -6.41 -3.77
N LYS A 53 7.74 -7.17 -4.88
CA LYS A 53 8.70 -7.14 -5.98
C LYS A 53 7.97 -7.10 -7.31
N ILE A 54 8.53 -6.35 -8.26
CA ILE A 54 8.05 -6.26 -9.64
C ILE A 54 9.23 -6.09 -10.59
N GLN A 55 9.06 -6.55 -11.83
CA GLN A 55 9.94 -6.22 -12.94
C GLN A 55 9.34 -5.09 -13.78
N ILE A 56 10.15 -4.08 -14.09
CA ILE A 56 9.79 -2.93 -14.93
C ILE A 56 10.75 -2.93 -16.13
N LEU A 57 10.21 -2.88 -17.34
CA LEU A 57 11.01 -2.94 -18.59
C LEU A 57 11.57 -1.55 -18.98
N GLN A 58 12.16 -0.87 -17.99
CA GLN A 58 12.83 0.42 -18.16
C GLN A 58 14.10 0.48 -17.30
N PRO A 59 15.11 1.29 -17.71
CA PRO A 59 16.36 1.45 -16.97
C PRO A 59 16.15 1.93 -15.53
N VAL A 60 17.11 1.60 -14.67
CA VAL A 60 17.08 1.93 -13.22
C VAL A 60 16.93 3.43 -13.00
N GLU A 61 17.58 4.26 -13.80
CA GLU A 61 17.56 5.72 -13.68
C GLU A 61 16.17 6.31 -13.95
N GLN A 62 15.40 5.70 -14.87
CA GLN A 62 14.03 6.14 -15.17
C GLN A 62 13.06 5.75 -14.06
N VAL A 63 13.22 4.55 -13.49
CA VAL A 63 12.45 4.13 -12.32
C VAL A 63 12.79 4.99 -11.11
N TRP A 64 14.07 5.29 -10.92
CA TRP A 64 14.54 6.20 -9.87
C TRP A 64 13.91 7.58 -9.97
N GLN A 65 13.88 8.17 -11.16
CA GLN A 65 13.29 9.48 -11.39
C GLN A 65 11.82 9.54 -10.96
N VAL A 66 11.04 8.48 -11.23
CA VAL A 66 9.63 8.40 -10.80
C VAL A 66 9.51 8.26 -9.28
N LEU A 67 10.36 7.46 -8.64
CA LEU A 67 10.33 7.22 -7.19
C LEU A 67 10.74 8.46 -6.39
N THR A 68 11.65 9.28 -6.92
CA THR A 68 12.19 10.47 -6.22
C THR A 68 11.44 11.77 -6.52
N ASP A 69 10.47 11.74 -7.44
CA ASP A 69 9.48 12.81 -7.59
C ASP A 69 8.42 12.70 -6.48
N TYR A 70 8.87 12.92 -5.25
CA TYR A 70 8.11 12.63 -4.03
C TYR A 70 6.76 13.36 -3.97
N GLU A 71 6.66 14.56 -4.47
CA GLU A 71 5.42 15.35 -4.42
C GLU A 71 4.42 14.90 -5.47
N ALA A 72 4.90 14.35 -6.60
CA ALA A 72 4.05 13.77 -7.63
C ALA A 72 3.46 12.40 -7.24
N LEU A 73 4.03 11.70 -6.25
CA LEU A 73 3.58 10.35 -5.87
C LEU A 73 2.09 10.28 -5.57
N ALA A 74 1.53 11.28 -4.87
CA ALA A 74 0.11 11.32 -4.53
C ALA A 74 -0.82 11.46 -5.76
N SER A 75 -0.29 11.81 -6.93
CA SER A 75 -1.08 11.96 -8.15
C SER A 75 -1.36 10.64 -8.87
N PHE A 76 -0.58 9.58 -8.59
CA PHE A 76 -0.71 8.30 -9.28
C PHE A 76 -0.66 7.07 -8.35
N ILE A 77 -0.14 7.18 -7.14
CA ILE A 77 -0.15 6.08 -6.16
C ILE A 77 -1.54 5.95 -5.54
N PRO A 78 -2.23 4.80 -5.70
CA PRO A 78 -3.52 4.57 -5.07
C PRO A 78 -3.42 4.68 -3.54
N ASN A 79 -4.47 5.17 -2.91
CA ASN A 79 -4.56 5.29 -1.45
C ASN A 79 -3.52 6.21 -0.79
N LEU A 80 -2.71 6.94 -1.56
CA LEU A 80 -1.80 7.98 -1.07
C LEU A 80 -2.45 9.36 -1.28
N ALA A 81 -3.13 9.87 -0.24
CA ALA A 81 -3.85 11.13 -0.34
C ALA A 81 -2.93 12.36 -0.31
N LYS A 82 -1.73 12.22 0.25
CA LYS A 82 -0.78 13.31 0.38
C LYS A 82 0.64 12.78 0.37
N SER A 83 1.51 13.46 -0.36
CA SER A 83 2.97 13.32 -0.28
C SER A 83 3.60 14.69 -0.48
N ARG A 84 4.34 15.18 0.51
CA ARG A 84 5.02 16.49 0.42
C ARG A 84 6.35 16.49 1.14
N ARG A 85 7.28 17.26 0.66
CA ARG A 85 8.53 17.54 1.37
C ARG A 85 8.27 18.43 2.56
N LEU A 86 8.98 18.18 3.66
CA LEU A 86 9.06 19.03 4.83
C LEU A 86 10.49 19.54 4.99
N GLU A 87 10.64 20.63 5.73
CA GLU A 87 11.96 21.11 6.13
C GLU A 87 12.62 20.06 7.05
N HIS A 88 13.86 19.67 6.69
CA HIS A 88 14.64 18.76 7.50
C HIS A 88 15.63 19.55 8.36
N PRO A 89 15.75 19.27 9.68
CA PRO A 89 16.54 20.11 10.61
C PRO A 89 18.03 20.16 10.28
N THR A 90 18.55 19.17 9.54
CA THR A 90 19.97 19.10 9.16
C THR A 90 20.20 19.02 7.65
N GLY A 91 19.21 19.40 6.83
CA GLY A 91 19.34 19.47 5.37
C GLY A 91 19.13 18.15 4.62
N GLY A 92 18.61 17.12 5.28
CA GLY A 92 18.23 15.84 4.64
C GLY A 92 16.89 15.90 3.90
N ILE A 93 16.40 14.74 3.47
CA ILE A 93 15.09 14.59 2.83
C ILE A 93 14.08 14.13 3.89
N ARG A 94 13.05 14.94 4.09
CA ARG A 94 11.93 14.61 4.97
C ARG A 94 10.61 14.70 4.21
N LEU A 95 9.79 13.65 4.32
CA LEU A 95 8.49 13.57 3.67
C LEU A 95 7.37 13.39 4.68
N GLU A 96 6.27 14.11 4.48
CA GLU A 96 5.00 13.77 5.09
C GLU A 96 4.13 13.02 4.08
N GLN A 97 3.68 11.83 4.46
CA GLN A 97 2.76 11.03 3.66
C GLN A 97 1.51 10.68 4.46
N VAL A 98 0.36 10.73 3.80
CA VAL A 98 -0.94 10.35 4.37
C VAL A 98 -1.57 9.30 3.46
N GLY A 99 -1.62 8.08 3.97
CA GLY A 99 -2.39 7.00 3.35
C GLY A 99 -3.84 7.08 3.79
N THR A 100 -4.78 6.89 2.85
CA THR A 100 -6.22 6.86 3.14
C THR A 100 -6.83 5.64 2.47
N GLN A 101 -7.77 5.00 3.17
CA GLN A 101 -8.53 3.89 2.59
C GLN A 101 -9.97 3.92 3.08
N ARG A 102 -10.91 3.70 2.15
CA ARG A 102 -12.31 3.45 2.51
C ARG A 102 -12.49 1.99 2.91
N LEU A 103 -13.06 1.77 4.09
CA LEU A 103 -13.48 0.46 4.55
C LEU A 103 -14.95 0.51 4.88
N LEU A 104 -15.79 0.00 3.97
CA LEU A 104 -17.25 0.01 4.14
C LEU A 104 -17.76 1.42 4.53
N ARG A 105 -18.04 1.63 5.83
CA ARG A 105 -18.53 2.90 6.36
C ARG A 105 -17.48 3.73 7.10
N PHE A 106 -16.21 3.25 7.15
CA PHE A 106 -15.14 3.92 7.89
C PHE A 106 -14.02 4.34 6.94
N ASN A 107 -13.58 5.58 7.07
CA ASN A 107 -12.36 6.05 6.44
C ASN A 107 -11.20 5.77 7.40
N PHE A 108 -10.25 4.93 6.97
CA PHE A 108 -8.99 4.75 7.68
C PHE A 108 -7.96 5.69 7.08
N SER A 109 -7.29 6.46 7.91
CA SER A 109 -6.19 7.33 7.52
C SER A 109 -5.00 7.04 8.42
N ALA A 110 -3.80 6.98 7.85
CA ALA A 110 -2.56 6.88 8.59
C ALA A 110 -1.56 7.90 8.05
N ARG A 111 -0.99 8.69 8.95
CA ARG A 111 0.03 9.70 8.67
C ARG A 111 1.40 9.19 9.11
N VAL A 112 2.41 9.41 8.28
CA VAL A 112 3.82 9.18 8.61
C VAL A 112 4.66 10.37 8.16
N VAL A 113 5.66 10.74 8.95
CA VAL A 113 6.75 11.62 8.57
C VAL A 113 8.01 10.77 8.54
N LEU A 114 8.64 10.74 7.38
CA LEU A 114 9.76 9.87 7.07
C LEU A 114 11.01 10.70 6.79
N ASP A 115 12.14 10.33 7.37
CA ASP A 115 13.45 10.75 6.92
C ASP A 115 13.98 9.73 5.90
N LEU A 116 14.50 10.21 4.79
CA LEU A 116 14.98 9.41 3.68
C LEU A 116 16.48 9.56 3.48
N GLU A 117 17.12 8.44 3.11
CA GLU A 117 18.49 8.37 2.63
C GLU A 117 18.51 7.77 1.23
N GLU A 118 19.03 8.54 0.26
CA GLU A 118 19.15 8.12 -1.14
C GLU A 118 20.57 7.65 -1.45
N LYS A 119 20.67 6.50 -2.14
CA LYS A 119 21.92 5.95 -2.72
C LYS A 119 21.69 5.73 -4.20
N PHE A 120 21.78 6.81 -4.96
CA PHE A 120 21.51 6.83 -6.39
C PHE A 120 22.35 5.79 -7.15
N PRO A 121 21.78 5.08 -8.10
CA PRO A 121 20.36 4.98 -8.44
C PRO A 121 19.70 3.71 -7.85
N HIS A 122 20.24 3.13 -6.78
CA HIS A 122 20.00 1.74 -6.38
C HIS A 122 19.17 1.57 -5.10
N GLU A 123 19.21 2.53 -4.19
CA GLU A 123 18.57 2.33 -2.87
C GLU A 123 18.03 3.64 -2.30
N ILE A 124 16.80 3.58 -1.79
CA ILE A 124 16.20 4.64 -0.97
C ILE A 124 15.76 3.99 0.34
N ASN A 125 16.40 4.38 1.44
CA ASN A 125 16.00 3.96 2.78
C ASN A 125 15.08 5.01 3.40
N PHE A 126 14.15 4.58 4.25
CA PHE A 126 13.28 5.49 4.99
C PHE A 126 13.03 5.01 6.41
N ASN A 127 12.96 5.97 7.33
CA ASN A 127 12.61 5.75 8.73
C ASN A 127 11.58 6.78 9.18
N MET A 128 10.54 6.32 9.86
CA MET A 128 9.54 7.20 10.45
C MET A 128 10.12 7.92 11.67
N VAL A 129 9.99 9.25 11.67
CA VAL A 129 10.35 10.12 12.80
C VAL A 129 9.12 10.58 13.58
N GLU A 130 7.94 10.60 12.92
CA GLU A 130 6.66 10.93 13.54
C GLU A 130 5.53 10.21 12.81
N GLY A 131 4.47 9.77 13.50
CA GLY A 131 3.32 9.19 12.82
C GLY A 131 2.42 8.32 13.67
N ASP A 132 1.53 7.61 12.98
CA ASP A 132 0.46 6.84 13.60
C ASP A 132 0.87 5.42 14.01
N PHE A 133 2.02 4.95 13.60
CA PHE A 133 2.60 3.67 14.03
C PHE A 133 3.52 3.84 15.24
N LYS A 134 3.93 2.74 15.87
CA LYS A 134 5.05 2.72 16.82
C LYS A 134 6.40 2.84 16.12
N ALA A 135 6.53 2.14 14.99
CA ALA A 135 7.66 2.23 14.09
C ALA A 135 7.21 1.88 12.68
N PHE A 136 7.81 2.55 11.70
CA PHE A 136 7.61 2.29 10.28
C PHE A 136 8.92 2.62 9.57
N SER A 137 9.52 1.64 8.91
CA SER A 137 10.78 1.81 8.19
C SER A 137 10.84 0.87 6.99
N GLY A 138 11.76 1.10 6.08
CA GLY A 138 11.91 0.21 4.95
C GLY A 138 12.86 0.75 3.91
N SER A 139 12.79 0.14 2.73
CA SER A 139 13.64 0.51 1.60
C SER A 139 13.01 0.20 0.25
N TRP A 140 13.43 0.95 -0.74
CA TRP A 140 13.30 0.66 -2.15
C TRP A 140 14.66 0.22 -2.66
N LEU A 141 14.73 -0.94 -3.29
CA LEU A 141 15.95 -1.46 -3.94
C LEU A 141 15.69 -1.62 -5.43
N LEU A 142 16.56 -1.03 -6.24
CA LEU A 142 16.52 -1.05 -7.68
C LEU A 142 17.74 -1.80 -8.19
N LYS A 143 17.52 -2.92 -8.88
CA LYS A 143 18.60 -3.72 -9.48
C LYS A 143 18.39 -3.82 -10.98
N PRO A 144 19.43 -3.57 -11.79
CA PRO A 144 19.34 -3.82 -13.23
C PRO A 144 18.96 -5.28 -13.51
N SER A 145 18.08 -5.51 -14.48
CA SER A 145 17.85 -6.85 -15.02
C SER A 145 19.03 -7.28 -15.86
N LEU A 146 19.47 -8.52 -15.70
CA LEU A 146 20.52 -9.13 -16.52
C LEU A 146 19.96 -9.78 -17.81
N ALA A 147 18.64 -9.65 -18.06
CA ALA A 147 18.01 -10.16 -19.27
C ALA A 147 18.40 -9.32 -20.50
N GLU A 148 18.19 -9.88 -21.71
CA GLU A 148 18.50 -9.21 -22.99
C GLU A 148 17.79 -7.86 -23.19
N GLN A 149 16.67 -7.65 -22.52
CA GLN A 149 15.98 -6.37 -22.48
C GLN A 149 16.35 -5.59 -21.22
N ALA A 150 16.76 -4.34 -21.41
CA ALA A 150 17.02 -3.42 -20.30
C ALA A 150 15.79 -3.34 -19.40
N GLY A 151 15.99 -3.51 -18.09
CA GLY A 151 14.90 -3.52 -17.14
C GLY A 151 15.39 -3.34 -15.72
N THR A 152 14.45 -3.16 -14.79
CA THR A 152 14.70 -2.97 -13.38
C THR A 152 13.90 -3.97 -12.55
N HIS A 153 14.56 -4.70 -11.67
CA HIS A 153 13.92 -5.40 -10.57
C HIS A 153 13.74 -4.42 -9.41
N LEU A 154 12.50 -3.99 -9.19
CA LEU A 154 12.14 -3.10 -8.10
C LEU A 154 11.63 -3.93 -6.92
N CYS A 155 12.25 -3.75 -5.76
CA CYS A 155 11.86 -4.38 -4.50
C CYS A 155 11.51 -3.29 -3.49
N TYR A 156 10.30 -3.34 -2.96
CA TYR A 156 9.81 -2.48 -1.88
C TYR A 156 9.65 -3.29 -0.61
N SER A 157 10.31 -2.89 0.46
CA SER A 157 10.31 -3.59 1.74
C SER A 157 9.89 -2.64 2.85
N VAL A 158 8.93 -3.07 3.68
CA VAL A 158 8.40 -2.29 4.81
C VAL A 158 8.44 -3.13 6.07
N ARG A 159 8.98 -2.55 7.14
CA ARG A 159 8.87 -3.06 8.50
C ARG A 159 7.92 -2.18 9.28
N VAL A 160 6.84 -2.75 9.79
CA VAL A 160 5.80 -2.02 10.52
C VAL A 160 5.61 -2.56 11.92
N TRP A 161 5.48 -1.66 12.90
CA TRP A 161 5.06 -1.94 14.26
C TRP A 161 3.82 -1.12 14.59
N PRO A 162 2.61 -1.70 14.45
CA PRO A 162 1.36 -1.00 14.77
C PRO A 162 1.23 -0.65 16.25
N LYS A 163 0.57 0.47 16.56
CA LYS A 163 0.14 0.81 17.93
C LYS A 163 -0.85 -0.25 18.44
N LEU A 164 -1.01 -0.35 19.75
CA LEU A 164 -1.88 -1.36 20.38
C LEU A 164 -3.34 -1.27 19.93
N THR A 165 -3.80 -0.08 19.59
CA THR A 165 -5.16 0.18 19.08
C THR A 165 -5.39 -0.31 17.65
N MET A 166 -4.33 -0.68 16.92
CA MET A 166 -4.40 -1.15 15.53
C MET A 166 -4.28 -2.67 15.48
N PRO A 167 -5.30 -3.41 14.99
CA PRO A 167 -5.21 -4.86 14.81
C PRO A 167 -4.12 -5.22 13.78
N VAL A 168 -3.15 -6.05 14.19
CA VAL A 168 -1.98 -6.40 13.35
C VAL A 168 -2.40 -7.05 12.03
N ALA A 169 -3.36 -7.99 12.07
CA ALA A 169 -3.81 -8.69 10.87
C ALA A 169 -4.46 -7.75 9.83
N ILE A 170 -5.18 -6.71 10.30
CA ILE A 170 -5.76 -5.71 9.40
C ILE A 170 -4.66 -4.87 8.76
N ILE A 171 -3.68 -4.41 9.53
CA ILE A 171 -2.55 -3.62 9.01
C ILE A 171 -1.73 -4.45 8.03
N GLU A 172 -1.42 -5.69 8.36
CA GLU A 172 -0.69 -6.62 7.50
C GLU A 172 -1.38 -6.81 6.14
N ARG A 173 -2.67 -7.20 6.15
CA ARG A 173 -3.45 -7.40 4.93
C ARG A 173 -3.49 -6.15 4.06
N ARG A 174 -3.65 -4.98 4.69
CA ARG A 174 -3.72 -3.70 3.99
C ARG A 174 -2.42 -3.32 3.34
N LEU A 175 -1.34 -3.30 4.11
CA LEU A 175 -0.03 -2.96 3.58
C LEU A 175 0.37 -3.90 2.44
N SER A 176 0.06 -5.19 2.54
CA SER A 176 0.31 -6.15 1.45
C SER A 176 -0.45 -5.80 0.18
N SER A 177 -1.73 -5.43 0.30
CA SER A 177 -2.55 -4.97 -0.83
C SER A 177 -2.05 -3.65 -1.39
N ASP A 178 -1.79 -2.65 -0.53
CA ASP A 178 -1.33 -1.32 -0.94
C ASP A 178 0.04 -1.39 -1.62
N MET A 179 0.99 -2.19 -1.10
CA MET A 179 2.30 -2.36 -1.72
C MET A 179 2.21 -2.97 -3.12
N ARG A 180 1.29 -3.91 -3.34
CA ARG A 180 1.00 -4.46 -4.68
C ARG A 180 0.52 -3.36 -5.63
N LEU A 181 -0.50 -2.61 -5.22
CA LEU A 181 -1.06 -1.52 -6.02
C LEU A 181 -0.03 -0.42 -6.31
N ASN A 182 0.79 -0.08 -5.33
CA ASN A 182 1.84 0.91 -5.47
C ASN A 182 2.86 0.49 -6.55
N LEU A 183 3.32 -0.76 -6.54
CA LEU A 183 4.27 -1.25 -7.53
C LEU A 183 3.68 -1.26 -8.94
N LEU A 184 2.41 -1.64 -9.09
CA LEU A 184 1.70 -1.58 -10.38
C LEU A 184 1.57 -0.14 -10.88
N ALA A 185 1.19 0.79 -10.01
CA ALA A 185 1.06 2.21 -10.36
C ALA A 185 2.41 2.84 -10.74
N ILE A 186 3.50 2.49 -10.03
CA ILE A 186 4.86 2.94 -10.36
C ILE A 186 5.26 2.41 -11.75
N ARG A 187 5.06 1.10 -12.02
CA ARG A 187 5.34 0.52 -13.32
C ARG A 187 4.58 1.26 -14.42
N GLN A 188 3.28 1.41 -14.26
CA GLN A 188 2.44 2.13 -15.23
C GLN A 188 2.91 3.56 -15.45
N ARG A 189 3.29 4.27 -14.39
CA ARG A 189 3.78 5.65 -14.48
C ARG A 189 5.11 5.74 -15.22
N VAL A 190 6.03 4.83 -14.97
CA VAL A 190 7.32 4.73 -15.67
C VAL A 190 7.09 4.45 -17.15
N GLU A 191 6.25 3.46 -17.48
CA GLU A 191 5.90 3.13 -18.86
C GLU A 191 5.24 4.32 -19.60
N GLN A 192 4.33 5.05 -18.94
CA GLN A 192 3.70 6.24 -19.52
C GLN A 192 4.68 7.36 -19.85
N LEU A 193 5.69 7.57 -18.99
CA LEU A 193 6.65 8.66 -19.16
C LEU A 193 7.78 8.33 -20.15
N PHE A 194 8.16 7.04 -20.23
CA PHE A 194 9.37 6.62 -20.94
C PHE A 194 9.10 5.55 -22.02
N ALA A 195 7.83 5.18 -22.28
CA ALA A 195 7.53 4.37 -23.45
C ALA A 195 7.98 5.13 -24.70
N THR A 196 8.95 4.60 -25.41
CA THR A 196 9.32 5.09 -26.73
C THR A 196 8.08 4.93 -27.61
N ALA A 197 7.60 6.02 -28.19
CA ALA A 197 6.57 5.96 -29.22
C ALA A 197 7.12 5.09 -30.36
N SER A 198 6.54 3.90 -30.51
CA SER A 198 6.83 2.96 -31.60
C SER A 198 6.13 3.40 -32.86
#